data_c6859a26d2ed93067068df7a4868a898
#
_entry.id   c6859a26d2ed93067068df7a4868a898
#
_cell.length_a   1.000
_cell.length_b   1.000
_cell.length_c   1.000
_cell.angle_alpha   90.00
_cell.angle_beta   90.00
_cell.angle_gamma   90.00
#
_symmetry.space_group_name_H-M   'P 1'
#
loop_
_entity.id
_entity.type
_entity.pdbx_description
1 polymer ?
#
loop_
_entity_poly.entity_id
_entity_poly.type
_entity_poly.pdbx_seq_one_letter_code
_entity_poly.pdbx_strand_id
1 'polypeptide(L)'
;GVPFHSRGAITDEYLAALKVLWTHDIASYHGKFVAFENIYTGPRPQRIPPIWVGGYSDAALRRTVNLADAWHPIRINLSDFQTNGVPRLKQVALKFNKPMPNICPRIKLKVTQEPINSEDRLAGHGSLSQIRDDLLTLEELGCQYVLFDTYNEDYSVPDHPTQGLAWLVTLADKVLDLAGETIRG
;
A
#
# COMPACT_ATOMS: atom_id res chain seq x y z
N GLY A 1 17.63 -20.57 -3.60
CA GLY A 1 17.32 -19.17 -3.77
C GLY A 1 16.57 -18.91 -5.06
N VAL A 2 15.76 -17.85 -5.09
CA VAL A 2 15.00 -17.45 -6.27
C VAL A 2 15.85 -16.50 -7.13
N PRO A 3 16.01 -16.75 -8.45
CA PRO A 3 16.70 -15.82 -9.34
C PRO A 3 16.01 -14.46 -9.35
N PHE A 4 16.77 -13.40 -9.13
CA PHE A 4 16.24 -12.05 -8.97
C PHE A 4 15.38 -11.58 -10.15
N HIS A 5 15.78 -11.89 -11.37
CA HIS A 5 15.05 -11.52 -12.59
C HIS A 5 13.71 -12.26 -12.76
N SER A 6 13.53 -13.42 -12.12
CA SER A 6 12.30 -14.22 -12.21
C SER A 6 11.26 -13.84 -11.13
N ARG A 7 11.64 -13.05 -10.12
CA ARG A 7 10.78 -12.76 -8.97
C ARG A 7 9.41 -12.21 -9.34
N GLY A 8 9.34 -11.34 -10.36
CA GLY A 8 8.09 -10.76 -10.81
C GLY A 8 7.13 -11.81 -11.36
N ALA A 9 7.60 -12.66 -12.26
CA ALA A 9 6.78 -13.74 -12.83
C ALA A 9 6.38 -14.77 -11.77
N ILE A 10 7.27 -15.07 -10.83
CA ILE A 10 6.97 -15.96 -9.69
C ILE A 10 5.88 -15.34 -8.82
N THR A 11 5.97 -14.04 -8.51
CA THR A 11 4.94 -13.34 -7.72
C THR A 11 3.59 -13.36 -8.43
N ASP A 12 3.56 -13.12 -9.74
CA ASP A 12 2.32 -13.13 -10.52
C ASP A 12 1.63 -14.50 -10.45
N GLU A 13 2.41 -15.57 -10.60
CA GLU A 13 1.91 -16.93 -10.54
C GLU A 13 1.47 -17.35 -9.12
N TYR A 14 2.23 -16.95 -8.09
CA TYR A 14 1.87 -17.22 -6.70
C TYR A 14 0.58 -16.50 -6.28
N LEU A 15 0.36 -15.27 -6.73
CA LEU A 15 -0.90 -14.56 -6.47
C LEU A 15 -2.09 -15.25 -7.13
N ALA A 16 -1.93 -15.76 -8.35
CA ALA A 16 -2.95 -16.54 -9.03
C ALA A 16 -3.24 -17.85 -8.28
N ALA A 17 -2.20 -18.59 -7.87
CA ALA A 17 -2.33 -19.82 -7.11
C ALA A 17 -2.99 -19.59 -5.73
N LEU A 18 -2.65 -18.52 -5.03
CA LEU A 18 -3.30 -18.13 -3.76
C LEU A 18 -4.80 -17.90 -3.93
N LYS A 19 -5.23 -17.24 -4.99
CA LYS A 19 -6.66 -17.03 -5.27
C LYS A 19 -7.39 -18.35 -5.48
N VAL A 20 -6.77 -19.31 -6.16
CA VAL A 20 -7.33 -20.66 -6.32
C VAL A 20 -7.47 -21.37 -4.97
N LEU A 21 -6.43 -21.34 -4.14
CA LEU A 21 -6.46 -21.93 -2.79
C LEU A 21 -7.53 -21.31 -1.87
N TRP A 22 -7.82 -20.02 -2.00
CA TRP A 22 -8.81 -19.34 -1.18
C TRP A 22 -10.25 -19.54 -1.64
N THR A 23 -10.47 -19.98 -2.89
CA THR A 23 -11.80 -20.02 -3.51
C THR A 23 -12.36 -21.40 -3.74
N HIS A 24 -11.54 -22.45 -3.71
CA HIS A 24 -11.95 -23.84 -4.00
C HIS A 24 -11.76 -24.74 -2.77
N ASP A 25 -12.66 -25.67 -2.52
CA ASP A 25 -12.52 -26.67 -1.45
C ASP A 25 -11.41 -27.66 -1.75
N ILE A 26 -11.33 -28.06 -3.00
CA ILE A 26 -10.25 -28.87 -3.55
C ILE A 26 -9.63 -28.07 -4.69
N ALA A 27 -8.38 -27.69 -4.52
CA ALA A 27 -7.67 -26.80 -5.42
C ALA A 27 -6.61 -27.56 -6.23
N SER A 28 -6.53 -27.20 -7.51
CA SER A 28 -5.45 -27.62 -8.40
C SER A 28 -4.93 -26.39 -9.16
N TYR A 29 -3.63 -26.31 -9.33
CA TYR A 29 -2.97 -25.26 -10.09
C TYR A 29 -1.73 -25.79 -10.79
N HIS A 30 -1.57 -25.47 -12.07
CA HIS A 30 -0.47 -25.95 -12.90
C HIS A 30 0.26 -24.77 -13.54
N GLY A 31 1.24 -24.24 -12.82
CA GLY A 31 2.09 -23.14 -13.29
C GLY A 31 3.54 -23.61 -13.57
N LYS A 32 4.35 -22.65 -13.96
CA LYS A 32 5.78 -22.87 -14.20
C LYS A 32 6.59 -22.91 -12.89
N PHE A 33 6.19 -22.14 -11.89
CA PHE A 33 6.93 -21.95 -10.64
C PHE A 33 6.23 -22.59 -9.45
N VAL A 34 4.94 -22.86 -9.55
CA VAL A 34 4.18 -23.60 -8.55
C VAL A 34 3.17 -24.51 -9.24
N ALA A 35 3.07 -25.75 -8.76
CA ALA A 35 2.05 -26.67 -9.19
C ALA A 35 1.58 -27.50 -7.99
N PHE A 36 0.28 -27.76 -7.92
CA PHE A 36 -0.33 -28.67 -6.96
C PHE A 36 -1.62 -29.21 -7.54
N GLU A 37 -2.04 -30.37 -7.04
CA GLU A 37 -3.23 -31.04 -7.55
C GLU A 37 -4.02 -31.66 -6.40
N ASN A 38 -5.35 -31.47 -6.45
CA ASN A 38 -6.30 -32.04 -5.50
C ASN A 38 -5.99 -31.74 -4.03
N ILE A 39 -5.50 -30.52 -3.73
CA ILE A 39 -5.21 -30.08 -2.38
C ILE A 39 -6.50 -29.64 -1.68
N TYR A 40 -6.79 -30.23 -0.52
CA TYR A 40 -7.86 -29.76 0.36
C TYR A 40 -7.45 -28.46 1.06
N THR A 41 -8.26 -27.43 0.94
CA THR A 41 -7.94 -26.05 1.36
C THR A 41 -8.73 -25.55 2.57
N GLY A 42 -9.39 -26.45 3.29
CA GLY A 42 -10.17 -26.09 4.48
C GLY A 42 -9.32 -25.87 5.75
N PRO A 43 -9.71 -24.93 6.65
CA PRO A 43 -10.82 -24.00 6.48
C PRO A 43 -10.45 -22.82 5.57
N ARG A 44 -11.38 -22.43 4.70
CA ARG A 44 -11.21 -21.27 3.82
C ARG A 44 -11.59 -19.96 4.54
N PRO A 45 -11.01 -18.82 4.13
CA PRO A 45 -11.45 -17.54 4.65
C PRO A 45 -12.91 -17.26 4.30
N GLN A 46 -13.69 -16.77 5.25
CA GLN A 46 -15.11 -16.39 5.01
C GLN A 46 -15.23 -15.23 4.00
N ARG A 47 -14.24 -14.35 3.99
CA ARG A 47 -14.04 -13.29 3.00
C ARG A 47 -12.65 -13.47 2.40
N ILE A 48 -12.55 -13.42 1.09
CA ILE A 48 -11.26 -13.43 0.41
C ILE A 48 -10.48 -12.18 0.84
N PRO A 49 -9.28 -12.31 1.43
CA PRO A 49 -8.48 -11.17 1.83
C PRO A 49 -8.13 -10.31 0.60
N PRO A 50 -8.26 -8.98 0.68
CA PRO A 50 -7.82 -8.12 -0.40
C PRO A 50 -6.30 -8.17 -0.56
N ILE A 51 -5.84 -8.29 -1.80
CA ILE A 51 -4.43 -8.34 -2.14
C ILE A 51 -3.96 -6.91 -2.46
N TRP A 52 -2.97 -6.43 -1.73
CA TRP A 52 -2.34 -5.15 -1.97
C TRP A 52 -0.93 -5.36 -2.54
N VAL A 53 -0.62 -4.69 -3.65
CA VAL A 53 0.67 -4.80 -4.33
C VAL A 53 1.43 -3.49 -4.30
N GLY A 54 2.66 -3.52 -3.81
CA GLY A 54 3.56 -2.38 -3.75
C GLY A 54 4.42 -2.21 -5.01
N GLY A 55 5.17 -1.10 -5.04
CA GLY A 55 6.15 -0.79 -6.07
C GLY A 55 5.65 0.18 -7.15
N TYR A 56 6.62 0.85 -7.78
CA TYR A 56 6.38 1.91 -8.79
C TYR A 56 6.77 1.51 -10.21
N SER A 57 7.36 0.33 -10.41
CA SER A 57 7.73 -0.13 -11.75
C SER A 57 6.50 -0.45 -12.60
N ASP A 58 6.62 -0.36 -13.92
CA ASP A 58 5.52 -0.73 -14.82
C ASP A 58 5.07 -2.18 -14.62
N ALA A 59 5.98 -3.07 -14.25
CA ALA A 59 5.65 -4.45 -13.91
C ALA A 59 4.80 -4.54 -12.63
N ALA A 60 5.11 -3.72 -11.60
CA ALA A 60 4.34 -3.65 -10.37
C ALA A 60 2.94 -3.07 -10.61
N LEU A 61 2.84 -1.98 -11.36
CA LEU A 61 1.53 -1.37 -11.70
C LEU A 61 0.68 -2.32 -12.55
N ARG A 62 1.25 -3.04 -13.52
CA ARG A 62 0.54 -4.09 -14.28
C ARG A 62 0.05 -5.22 -13.38
N ARG A 63 0.87 -5.67 -12.44
CA ARG A 63 0.49 -6.69 -11.45
C ARG A 63 -0.67 -6.21 -10.59
N THR A 64 -0.59 -4.98 -10.10
CA THR A 64 -1.66 -4.37 -9.32
C THR A 64 -2.97 -4.40 -10.09
N VAL A 65 -2.98 -3.88 -11.30
CA VAL A 65 -4.20 -3.78 -12.14
C VAL A 65 -4.78 -5.14 -12.52
N ASN A 66 -3.95 -6.17 -12.73
CA ASN A 66 -4.42 -7.46 -13.20
C ASN A 66 -4.69 -8.47 -12.10
N LEU A 67 -3.99 -8.40 -10.98
CA LEU A 67 -3.98 -9.46 -9.97
C LEU A 67 -4.30 -8.99 -8.55
N ALA A 68 -4.33 -7.68 -8.29
CA ALA A 68 -4.53 -7.15 -6.94
C ALA A 68 -5.84 -6.35 -6.83
N ASP A 69 -6.22 -6.04 -5.60
CA ASP A 69 -7.37 -5.21 -5.26
C ASP A 69 -6.94 -3.77 -4.99
N ALA A 70 -5.66 -3.57 -4.57
CA ALA A 70 -5.14 -2.24 -4.29
C ALA A 70 -3.66 -2.09 -4.68
N TRP A 71 -3.30 -0.86 -5.02
CA TRP A 71 -1.93 -0.39 -5.08
C TRP A 71 -1.48 0.10 -3.71
N HIS A 72 -0.33 -0.38 -3.23
CA HIS A 72 0.25 -0.07 -1.92
C HIS A 72 1.62 0.60 -2.07
N PRO A 73 1.69 1.85 -2.56
CA PRO A 73 2.95 2.58 -2.71
C PRO A 73 3.51 3.02 -1.36
N ILE A 74 4.83 3.20 -1.31
CA ILE A 74 5.58 3.64 -0.13
C ILE A 74 6.41 4.87 -0.46
N ARG A 75 6.88 5.62 0.55
CA ARG A 75 7.80 6.77 0.40
C ARG A 75 7.25 7.82 -0.56
N ILE A 76 6.04 8.28 -0.29
CA ILE A 76 5.30 9.18 -1.18
C ILE A 76 5.81 10.62 -1.02
N ASN A 77 6.35 11.19 -2.09
CA ASN A 77 6.37 12.63 -2.31
C ASN A 77 5.06 13.00 -3.00
N LEU A 78 4.27 13.87 -2.39
CA LEU A 78 2.91 14.17 -2.87
C LEU A 78 2.88 14.77 -4.28
N SER A 79 3.82 15.68 -4.59
CA SER A 79 3.90 16.28 -5.91
C SER A 79 4.14 15.25 -7.01
N ASP A 80 5.11 14.36 -6.82
CA ASP A 80 5.37 13.27 -7.77
C ASP A 80 4.22 12.26 -7.81
N PHE A 81 3.61 11.97 -6.68
CA PHE A 81 2.49 11.04 -6.60
C PHE A 81 1.27 11.55 -7.40
N GLN A 82 0.98 12.85 -7.28
CA GLN A 82 -0.11 13.51 -7.99
C GLN A 82 0.17 13.63 -9.49
N THR A 83 1.39 14.00 -9.89
CA THR A 83 1.74 14.30 -11.29
C THR A 83 2.15 13.07 -12.09
N ASN A 84 2.71 12.06 -11.44
CA ASN A 84 3.25 10.85 -12.07
C ASN A 84 2.62 9.56 -11.54
N GLY A 85 2.58 9.36 -10.22
CA GLY A 85 2.19 8.09 -9.61
C GLY A 85 0.77 7.65 -9.98
N VAL A 86 -0.21 8.45 -9.58
CA VAL A 86 -1.64 8.17 -9.82
C VAL A 86 -1.98 8.18 -11.32
N PRO A 87 -1.51 9.15 -12.14
CA PRO A 87 -1.74 9.13 -13.59
C PRO A 87 -1.19 7.88 -14.28
N ARG A 88 0.01 7.41 -13.90
CA ARG A 88 0.58 6.17 -14.46
C ARG A 88 -0.28 4.95 -14.14
N LEU A 89 -0.73 4.81 -12.89
CA LEU A 89 -1.63 3.72 -12.53
C LEU A 89 -2.90 3.74 -13.37
N LYS A 90 -3.51 4.93 -13.54
CA LYS A 90 -4.69 5.14 -14.38
C LYS A 90 -4.45 4.74 -15.85
N GLN A 91 -3.30 5.13 -16.41
CA GLN A 91 -2.92 4.75 -17.77
C GLN A 91 -2.80 3.22 -17.92
N VAL A 92 -2.21 2.55 -16.93
CA VAL A 92 -2.10 1.08 -16.94
C VAL A 92 -3.47 0.44 -16.87
N ALA A 93 -4.37 0.91 -15.99
CA ALA A 93 -5.74 0.40 -15.89
C ALA A 93 -6.50 0.54 -17.24
N LEU A 94 -6.43 1.70 -17.85
CA LEU A 94 -7.01 1.95 -19.18
C LEU A 94 -6.43 1.02 -20.25
N LYS A 95 -5.10 0.87 -20.29
CA LYS A 95 -4.42 0.00 -21.26
C LYS A 95 -4.87 -1.46 -21.19
N PHE A 96 -5.18 -1.95 -19.98
CA PHE A 96 -5.64 -3.33 -19.76
C PHE A 96 -7.17 -3.45 -19.72
N ASN A 97 -7.91 -2.37 -19.98
CA ASN A 97 -9.37 -2.32 -19.88
C ASN A 97 -9.87 -2.88 -18.54
N LYS A 98 -9.26 -2.43 -17.45
CA LYS A 98 -9.58 -2.81 -16.08
C LYS A 98 -10.05 -1.60 -15.29
N PRO A 99 -10.88 -1.79 -14.25
CA PRO A 99 -11.19 -0.73 -13.32
C PRO A 99 -9.93 -0.25 -12.60
N MET A 100 -9.97 0.98 -12.12
CA MET A 100 -8.92 1.51 -11.25
C MET A 100 -8.88 0.71 -9.96
N PRO A 101 -7.75 0.12 -9.55
CA PRO A 101 -7.63 -0.52 -8.25
C PRO A 101 -7.68 0.54 -7.13
N ASN A 102 -8.02 0.12 -5.93
CA ASN A 102 -7.91 0.97 -4.76
C ASN A 102 -6.48 1.50 -4.59
N ILE A 103 -6.34 2.69 -4.01
CA ILE A 103 -5.03 3.26 -3.68
C ILE A 103 -4.91 3.31 -2.16
N CYS A 104 -3.96 2.55 -1.62
CA CYS A 104 -3.78 2.35 -0.18
C CYS A 104 -2.31 2.60 0.19
N PRO A 105 -1.87 3.87 0.24
CA PRO A 105 -0.46 4.19 0.48
C PRO A 105 -0.02 3.86 1.91
N ARG A 106 1.28 3.54 2.04
CA ARG A 106 1.98 3.51 3.31
C ARG A 106 2.86 4.75 3.42
N ILE A 107 2.58 5.60 4.38
CA ILE A 107 3.33 6.83 4.63
C ILE A 107 4.10 6.75 5.95
N LYS A 108 5.28 7.34 5.99
CA LYS A 108 6.06 7.49 7.21
C LYS A 108 5.40 8.50 8.12
N LEU A 109 5.01 8.11 9.33
CA LEU A 109 4.53 9.05 10.32
C LEU A 109 5.71 9.52 11.20
N LYS A 110 6.09 10.78 11.04
CA LYS A 110 7.08 11.43 11.87
C LYS A 110 6.65 12.86 12.15
N VAL A 111 6.11 13.08 13.34
CA VAL A 111 5.63 14.40 13.76
C VAL A 111 6.82 15.27 14.21
N THR A 112 6.91 16.46 13.65
CA THR A 112 7.88 17.50 14.05
C THR A 112 7.17 18.70 14.65
N GLN A 113 7.88 19.49 15.46
CA GLN A 113 7.33 20.73 16.02
C GLN A 113 7.20 21.81 14.94
N GLU A 114 8.25 21.96 14.12
CA GLU A 114 8.29 22.93 13.03
C GLU A 114 8.00 22.28 11.68
N PRO A 115 7.45 23.04 10.72
CA PRO A 115 7.25 22.57 9.36
C PRO A 115 8.57 22.22 8.67
N ILE A 116 8.53 21.21 7.81
CA ILE A 116 9.64 20.83 6.94
C ILE A 116 9.45 21.46 5.58
N ASN A 117 10.31 22.42 5.24
CA ASN A 117 10.33 23.12 3.96
C ASN A 117 11.34 22.47 3.02
N SER A 118 10.98 21.35 2.39
CA SER A 118 11.80 20.63 1.43
C SER A 118 10.94 20.09 0.31
N GLU A 119 11.39 20.20 -0.93
CA GLU A 119 10.73 19.61 -2.10
C GLU A 119 10.73 18.07 -2.03
N ASP A 120 11.72 17.48 -1.36
CA ASP A 120 11.84 16.04 -1.16
C ASP A 120 11.05 15.52 0.05
N ARG A 121 10.26 16.36 0.71
CA ARG A 121 9.47 15.96 1.88
C ARG A 121 8.51 14.83 1.52
N LEU A 122 8.54 13.78 2.31
CA LEU A 122 7.59 12.68 2.16
C LEU A 122 6.29 12.96 2.94
N ALA A 123 5.18 12.48 2.42
CA ALA A 123 3.89 12.53 3.11
C ALA A 123 3.97 11.87 4.49
N GLY A 124 3.30 12.47 5.47
CA GLY A 124 3.29 12.00 6.85
C GLY A 124 4.50 12.46 7.69
N HIS A 125 5.44 13.18 7.10
CA HIS A 125 6.64 13.67 7.77
C HIS A 125 6.63 15.20 7.86
N GLY A 126 6.41 15.76 9.05
CA GLY A 126 6.36 17.21 9.26
C GLY A 126 5.53 17.64 10.46
N SER A 127 5.13 18.88 10.49
CA SER A 127 4.20 19.41 11.50
C SER A 127 2.80 18.77 11.36
N LEU A 128 1.99 18.82 12.40
CA LEU A 128 0.62 18.28 12.36
C LEU A 128 -0.22 18.94 11.27
N SER A 129 -0.03 20.24 10.98
CA SER A 129 -0.70 20.90 9.87
C SER A 129 -0.29 20.29 8.54
N GLN A 130 1.01 20.11 8.30
CA GLN A 130 1.49 19.47 7.07
C GLN A 130 0.97 18.04 6.89
N ILE A 131 0.92 17.26 7.97
CA ILE A 131 0.40 15.89 7.93
C ILE A 131 -1.11 15.89 7.64
N ARG A 132 -1.87 16.85 8.20
CA ARG A 132 -3.29 17.03 7.85
C ARG A 132 -3.45 17.32 6.36
N ASP A 133 -2.70 18.28 5.84
CA ASP A 133 -2.76 18.69 4.43
C ASP A 133 -2.36 17.53 3.51
N ASP A 134 -1.37 16.70 3.92
CA ASP A 134 -1.00 15.48 3.21
C ASP A 134 -2.17 14.51 3.11
N LEU A 135 -2.89 14.28 4.21
CA LEU A 135 -4.02 13.36 4.26
C LEU A 135 -5.20 13.86 3.41
N LEU A 136 -5.50 15.17 3.47
CA LEU A 136 -6.52 15.77 2.62
C LEU A 136 -6.17 15.61 1.13
N THR A 137 -4.91 15.87 0.76
CA THR A 137 -4.43 15.66 -0.61
C THR A 137 -4.55 14.18 -1.04
N LEU A 138 -4.21 13.23 -0.18
CA LEU A 138 -4.36 11.80 -0.47
C LEU A 138 -5.83 11.42 -0.64
N GLU A 139 -6.74 11.97 0.16
CA GLU A 139 -8.19 11.78 0.01
C GLU A 139 -8.69 12.32 -1.34
N GLU A 140 -8.31 13.56 -1.72
CA GLU A 140 -8.64 14.16 -3.01
C GLU A 140 -8.11 13.34 -4.20
N LEU A 141 -6.95 12.68 -4.05
CA LEU A 141 -6.40 11.77 -5.05
C LEU A 141 -7.10 10.39 -5.08
N GLY A 142 -8.11 10.19 -4.23
CA GLY A 142 -8.92 8.98 -4.20
C GLY A 142 -8.27 7.83 -3.45
N CYS A 143 -7.40 8.09 -2.48
CA CYS A 143 -6.86 7.06 -1.60
C CYS A 143 -7.94 6.58 -0.64
N GLN A 144 -8.22 5.26 -0.59
CA GLN A 144 -9.24 4.67 0.26
C GLN A 144 -8.75 4.36 1.67
N TYR A 145 -7.46 4.07 1.81
CA TYR A 145 -6.81 3.75 3.08
C TYR A 145 -5.42 4.37 3.12
N VAL A 146 -4.98 4.75 4.30
CA VAL A 146 -3.60 5.18 4.58
C VAL A 146 -3.05 4.32 5.70
N LEU A 147 -1.92 3.65 5.47
CA LEU A 147 -1.18 2.94 6.50
C LEU A 147 -0.09 3.86 7.05
N PHE A 148 -0.14 4.12 8.35
CA PHE A 148 0.90 4.89 9.04
C PHE A 148 2.03 3.97 9.49
N ASP A 149 3.26 4.30 9.08
CA ASP A 149 4.46 3.57 9.43
C ASP A 149 5.36 4.43 10.33
N THR A 150 5.50 4.01 11.57
CA THR A 150 6.34 4.69 12.56
C THR A 150 7.73 4.06 12.70
N TYR A 151 8.02 3.01 11.91
CA TYR A 151 9.30 2.30 11.97
C TYR A 151 10.46 3.18 11.53
N ASN A 152 11.54 3.20 12.30
CA ASN A 152 12.76 3.92 11.95
C ASN A 152 13.63 3.07 11.00
N GLU A 153 13.91 3.59 9.80
CA GLU A 153 14.78 2.93 8.81
C GLU A 153 16.28 3.16 9.08
N ASP A 154 16.60 4.09 9.97
CA ASP A 154 17.98 4.33 10.39
C ASP A 154 18.37 3.37 11.52
N TYR A 155 19.00 2.28 11.15
CA TYR A 155 19.46 1.25 12.08
C TYR A 155 20.57 1.72 13.03
N SER A 156 21.15 2.89 12.82
CA SER A 156 22.12 3.50 13.74
C SER A 156 21.46 4.17 14.94
N VAL A 157 20.17 4.46 14.84
CA VAL A 157 19.37 5.07 15.90
C VAL A 157 18.46 4.00 16.49
N PRO A 158 18.47 3.80 17.82
CA PRO A 158 17.55 2.86 18.46
C PRO A 158 16.10 3.19 18.08
N ASP A 159 15.34 2.17 17.73
CA ASP A 159 13.90 2.32 17.54
C ASP A 159 13.24 2.63 18.88
N HIS A 160 12.43 3.67 18.93
CA HIS A 160 11.67 4.07 20.11
C HIS A 160 10.18 3.79 19.89
N PRO A 161 9.70 2.57 20.16
CA PRO A 161 8.30 2.19 19.94
C PRO A 161 7.31 3.12 20.65
N THR A 162 7.70 3.64 21.81
CA THR A 162 6.89 4.62 22.56
C THR A 162 6.72 5.94 21.82
N GLN A 163 7.73 6.39 21.07
CA GLN A 163 7.64 7.61 20.25
C GLN A 163 6.67 7.42 19.08
N GLY A 164 6.75 6.30 18.39
CA GLY A 164 5.81 5.96 17.30
C GLY A 164 4.37 5.91 17.77
N LEU A 165 4.13 5.29 18.93
CA LEU A 165 2.81 5.28 19.57
C LEU A 165 2.35 6.69 19.94
N ALA A 166 3.22 7.53 20.50
CA ALA A 166 2.90 8.91 20.84
C ALA A 166 2.47 9.73 19.61
N TRP A 167 3.13 9.53 18.47
CA TRP A 167 2.72 10.18 17.21
C TRP A 167 1.34 9.71 16.72
N LEU A 168 1.05 8.40 16.79
CA LEU A 168 -0.26 7.85 16.44
C LEU A 168 -1.37 8.40 17.34
N VAL A 169 -1.14 8.45 18.64
CA VAL A 169 -2.10 9.05 19.61
C VAL A 169 -2.32 10.53 19.28
N THR A 170 -1.23 11.28 19.05
CA THR A 170 -1.33 12.71 18.70
C THR A 170 -2.11 12.92 17.40
N LEU A 171 -1.87 12.10 16.39
CA LEU A 171 -2.58 12.15 15.11
C LEU A 171 -4.08 11.87 15.31
N ALA A 172 -4.41 10.81 16.04
CA ALA A 172 -5.80 10.44 16.35
C ALA A 172 -6.55 11.53 17.12
N ASP A 173 -5.85 12.21 18.07
CA ASP A 173 -6.47 13.25 18.89
C ASP A 173 -6.60 14.60 18.16
N LYS A 174 -5.62 14.98 17.34
CA LYS A 174 -5.50 16.34 16.77
C LYS A 174 -5.88 16.46 15.30
N VAL A 175 -5.80 15.38 14.54
CA VAL A 175 -5.95 15.41 13.08
C VAL A 175 -7.13 14.56 12.61
N LEU A 176 -7.38 13.41 13.24
CA LEU A 176 -8.43 12.49 12.82
C LEU A 176 -9.69 12.65 13.68
N ASP A 177 -10.85 12.53 13.06
CA ASP A 177 -12.11 12.26 13.72
C ASP A 177 -12.45 10.78 13.53
N LEU A 178 -12.06 9.96 14.51
CA LEU A 178 -12.25 8.50 14.44
C LEU A 178 -13.73 8.09 14.52
N ALA A 179 -14.58 8.92 15.12
CA ALA A 179 -16.02 8.66 15.19
C ALA A 179 -16.75 9.01 13.89
N GLY A 180 -16.33 10.10 13.26
CA GLY A 180 -16.85 10.55 11.97
C GLY A 180 -16.15 9.95 10.75
N GLU A 181 -15.07 9.17 10.97
CA GLU A 181 -14.25 8.58 9.91
C GLU A 181 -13.69 9.63 8.94
N THR A 182 -13.35 10.82 9.46
CA THR A 182 -12.89 11.96 8.66
C THR A 182 -11.60 12.58 9.20
N ILE A 183 -11.05 13.52 8.44
CA ILE A 183 -9.96 14.38 8.85
C ILE A 183 -10.56 15.64 9.46
N ARG A 184 -10.10 16.04 10.66
CA ARG A 184 -10.59 17.26 11.33
C ARG A 184 -10.25 18.49 10.50
N GLY A 185 -11.25 19.35 10.31
CA GLY A 185 -11.11 20.64 9.65
C GLY A 185 -10.32 21.68 10.45
#